data_ba4adac10fad191a50f423da98c54251
#
_entry.id   ba4adac10fad191a50f423da98c54251
#
_cell.length_a   1.000
_cell.length_b   1.000
_cell.length_c   1.000
_cell.angle_alpha   90.00
_cell.angle_beta   90.00
_cell.angle_gamma   90.00
#
_symmetry.space_group_name_H-M   'P 1'
#
loop_
_entity.id
_entity.type
_entity.pdbx_description
1 polymer ?
#
loop_
_entity_poly.entity_id
_entity_poly.type
_entity_poly.pdbx_seq_one_letter_code
_entity_poly.pdbx_strand_id
1 'polypeptide(L)'
;MKYDYLVVGAGLYGAVFAHEANARGRSVLVVERRPNIAGNVYTEKIEGINVHKYGAHIFHTNNRRVWEYITGFAQFNRFTNSPVANYHGELYSLPFNMYTFNKMWGVVTPEEAKAKIAEQRGEIKGEPANLEEQAISLVGRDIYEKLIKGYTEKQWGRACKELPAFIIKRLPVRFTFDNNYFNALYQGIPVGGYTKLVENLLDGVEVRLNTDYLENKAELDAIADKVIYTGQIDAYFNYSLGHLEYRSVR
;
A
#
# COMPACT_ATOMS: atom_id res chain seq x y z
N MET A 1 -18.47 -27.43 -18.48
CA MET A 1 -19.10 -26.13 -18.69
C MET A 1 -17.97 -25.14 -18.87
N LYS A 2 -18.04 -24.23 -19.82
CA LYS A 2 -16.98 -23.24 -20.07
C LYS A 2 -17.34 -21.93 -19.41
N TYR A 3 -16.38 -21.28 -18.71
CA TYR A 3 -16.60 -19.97 -18.08
C TYR A 3 -16.38 -18.84 -19.08
N ASP A 4 -17.12 -17.74 -18.95
CA ASP A 4 -16.81 -16.51 -19.69
C ASP A 4 -15.44 -15.93 -19.26
N TYR A 5 -15.14 -16.02 -17.95
CA TYR A 5 -13.89 -15.49 -17.40
C TYR A 5 -13.27 -16.47 -16.38
N LEU A 6 -11.96 -16.63 -16.50
CA LEU A 6 -11.08 -17.16 -15.47
C LEU A 6 -10.33 -15.99 -14.84
N VAL A 7 -10.49 -15.77 -13.54
CA VAL A 7 -9.78 -14.75 -12.79
C VAL A 7 -8.69 -15.40 -11.96
N VAL A 8 -7.44 -15.06 -12.22
CA VAL A 8 -6.27 -15.58 -11.50
C VAL A 8 -5.89 -14.61 -10.39
N GLY A 9 -6.11 -15.04 -9.16
CA GLY A 9 -5.87 -14.29 -7.93
C GLY A 9 -7.16 -13.78 -7.28
N ALA A 10 -7.40 -14.19 -6.04
CA ALA A 10 -8.54 -13.80 -5.21
C ALA A 10 -8.23 -12.58 -4.31
N GLY A 11 -7.34 -11.68 -4.76
CA GLY A 11 -7.10 -10.38 -4.14
C GLY A 11 -8.21 -9.38 -4.46
N LEU A 12 -8.11 -8.14 -3.95
CA LEU A 12 -9.13 -7.11 -4.17
C LEU A 12 -9.45 -6.86 -5.65
N TYR A 13 -8.45 -6.79 -6.52
CA TYR A 13 -8.68 -6.56 -7.94
C TYR A 13 -9.49 -7.71 -8.57
N GLY A 14 -9.03 -8.95 -8.35
CA GLY A 14 -9.72 -10.13 -8.88
C GLY A 14 -11.14 -10.27 -8.34
N ALA A 15 -11.33 -10.03 -7.04
CA ALA A 15 -12.63 -10.08 -6.40
C ALA A 15 -13.62 -9.04 -6.95
N VAL A 16 -13.19 -7.80 -7.14
CA VAL A 16 -14.01 -6.75 -7.74
C VAL A 16 -14.36 -7.09 -9.19
N PHE A 17 -13.39 -7.55 -9.98
CA PHE A 17 -13.67 -7.96 -11.36
C PHE A 17 -14.68 -9.10 -11.42
N ALA A 18 -14.48 -10.13 -10.59
CA ALA A 18 -15.37 -11.30 -10.53
C ALA A 18 -16.78 -10.90 -10.12
N HIS A 19 -16.92 -10.05 -9.09
CA HIS A 19 -18.20 -9.51 -8.67
C HIS A 19 -18.93 -8.79 -9.81
N GLU A 20 -18.25 -7.86 -10.45
CA GLU A 20 -18.82 -7.03 -11.53
C GLU A 20 -19.21 -7.86 -12.77
N ALA A 21 -18.44 -8.90 -13.09
CA ALA A 21 -18.74 -9.79 -14.18
C ALA A 21 -19.95 -10.68 -13.84
N ASN A 22 -19.96 -11.29 -12.64
CA ASN A 22 -21.06 -12.13 -12.15
C ASN A 22 -22.37 -11.33 -12.07
N ALA A 23 -22.36 -10.12 -11.56
CA ALA A 23 -23.52 -9.22 -11.50
C ALA A 23 -24.09 -8.89 -12.89
N ARG A 24 -23.30 -9.04 -13.96
CA ARG A 24 -23.73 -8.90 -15.36
C ARG A 24 -24.12 -10.23 -16.02
N GLY A 25 -24.33 -11.29 -15.24
CA GLY A 25 -24.73 -12.60 -15.72
C GLY A 25 -23.63 -13.38 -16.44
N ARG A 26 -22.35 -13.04 -16.21
CA ARG A 26 -21.21 -13.78 -16.74
C ARG A 26 -20.82 -14.91 -15.80
N SER A 27 -20.50 -16.06 -16.37
CA SER A 27 -19.94 -17.18 -15.61
C SER A 27 -18.45 -16.93 -15.31
N VAL A 28 -18.09 -16.96 -14.01
CA VAL A 28 -16.73 -16.62 -13.56
C VAL A 28 -16.20 -17.72 -12.66
N LEU A 29 -14.96 -18.14 -12.92
CA LEU A 29 -14.17 -18.94 -12.01
C LEU A 29 -13.01 -18.11 -11.50
N VAL A 30 -12.82 -18.05 -10.18
CA VAL A 30 -11.63 -17.47 -9.55
C VAL A 30 -10.72 -18.59 -9.09
N VAL A 31 -9.42 -18.53 -9.42
CA VAL A 31 -8.40 -19.45 -8.90
C VAL A 31 -7.40 -18.69 -8.06
N GLU A 32 -7.01 -19.27 -6.93
CA GLU A 32 -6.04 -18.68 -6.00
C GLU A 32 -5.04 -19.75 -5.56
N ARG A 33 -3.75 -19.46 -5.67
CA ARG A 33 -2.69 -20.39 -5.28
C ARG A 33 -2.55 -20.60 -3.77
N ARG A 34 -2.98 -19.60 -2.97
CA ARG A 34 -2.95 -19.65 -1.51
C ARG A 34 -4.14 -20.45 -0.97
N PRO A 35 -4.08 -20.92 0.28
CA PRO A 35 -5.21 -21.57 0.96
C PRO A 35 -6.28 -20.58 1.41
N ASN A 36 -6.16 -19.29 1.10
CA ASN A 36 -7.05 -18.23 1.52
C ASN A 36 -7.26 -17.19 0.41
N ILE A 37 -8.42 -16.57 0.38
CA ILE A 37 -8.72 -15.39 -0.43
C ILE A 37 -8.08 -14.12 0.14
N ALA A 38 -8.41 -12.98 -0.44
CA ALA A 38 -8.03 -11.62 -0.06
C ALA A 38 -6.59 -11.22 -0.40
N GLY A 39 -5.78 -12.12 -0.98
CA GLY A 39 -4.44 -11.76 -1.43
C GLY A 39 -3.60 -11.05 -0.35
N ASN A 40 -3.04 -9.89 -0.67
CA ASN A 40 -2.20 -9.14 0.28
C ASN A 40 -2.99 -8.39 1.37
N VAL A 41 -4.32 -8.25 1.24
CA VAL A 41 -5.15 -7.66 2.29
C VAL A 41 -5.73 -8.71 3.24
N TYR A 42 -5.27 -9.96 3.14
CA TYR A 42 -5.72 -11.04 4.01
C TYR A 42 -5.60 -10.65 5.48
N THR A 43 -6.74 -10.73 6.17
CA THR A 43 -6.88 -10.44 7.59
C THR A 43 -7.36 -11.70 8.31
N GLU A 44 -6.64 -12.10 9.33
CA GLU A 44 -6.94 -13.24 10.16
C GLU A 44 -7.34 -12.79 11.56
N LYS A 45 -8.33 -13.43 12.15
CA LYS A 45 -8.72 -13.16 13.53
C LYS A 45 -7.93 -14.05 14.49
N ILE A 46 -7.03 -13.45 15.28
CA ILE A 46 -6.20 -14.14 16.26
C ILE A 46 -6.53 -13.53 17.64
N GLU A 47 -6.96 -14.34 18.58
CA GLU A 47 -7.33 -13.91 19.95
C GLU A 47 -8.30 -12.71 19.99
N GLY A 48 -9.21 -12.65 19.02
CA GLY A 48 -10.18 -11.54 18.90
C GLY A 48 -9.67 -10.31 18.16
N ILE A 49 -8.39 -10.27 17.77
CA ILE A 49 -7.75 -9.17 17.06
C ILE A 49 -7.72 -9.46 15.57
N ASN A 50 -8.06 -8.47 14.74
CA ASN A 50 -7.90 -8.56 13.29
C ASN A 50 -6.44 -8.28 12.92
N VAL A 51 -5.71 -9.33 12.52
CA VAL A 51 -4.29 -9.26 12.15
C VAL A 51 -4.15 -9.19 10.64
N HIS A 52 -3.57 -8.13 10.13
CA HIS A 52 -3.21 -7.98 8.71
C HIS A 52 -1.91 -8.76 8.45
N LYS A 53 -2.00 -9.92 7.82
CA LYS A 53 -0.87 -10.87 7.67
C LYS A 53 0.28 -10.36 6.79
N TYR A 54 -0.03 -9.50 5.84
CA TYR A 54 0.94 -9.02 4.83
C TYR A 54 1.18 -7.51 4.92
N GLY A 55 1.14 -6.96 6.13
CA GLY A 55 1.32 -5.55 6.41
C GLY A 55 0.01 -4.79 6.58
N ALA A 56 0.09 -3.63 7.23
CA ALA A 56 -1.07 -2.80 7.51
C ALA A 56 -1.68 -2.24 6.22
N HIS A 57 -2.95 -2.48 6.02
CA HIS A 57 -3.73 -1.94 4.92
C HIS A 57 -4.81 -1.02 5.48
N ILE A 58 -4.78 0.24 5.10
CA ILE A 58 -5.79 1.24 5.45
C ILE A 58 -6.43 1.69 4.14
N PHE A 59 -7.73 1.51 4.01
CA PHE A 59 -8.45 1.99 2.84
C PHE A 59 -8.55 3.51 2.88
N HIS A 60 -8.20 4.17 1.79
CA HIS A 60 -8.36 5.62 1.68
C HIS A 60 -8.60 6.02 0.21
N THR A 61 -9.45 7.03 0.00
CA THR A 61 -9.77 7.54 -1.33
C THR A 61 -10.36 8.95 -1.27
N ASN A 62 -10.17 9.72 -2.36
CA ASN A 62 -10.91 10.96 -2.61
C ASN A 62 -12.10 10.74 -3.55
N ASN A 63 -12.20 9.54 -4.15
CA ASN A 63 -13.24 9.24 -5.09
C ASN A 63 -14.49 8.74 -4.37
N ARG A 64 -15.54 9.57 -4.36
CA ARG A 64 -16.82 9.26 -3.73
C ARG A 64 -17.46 7.96 -4.27
N ARG A 65 -17.41 7.74 -5.57
CA ARG A 65 -17.96 6.53 -6.19
C ARG A 65 -17.26 5.26 -5.70
N VAL A 66 -15.94 5.32 -5.54
CA VAL A 66 -15.17 4.18 -4.99
C VAL A 66 -15.52 3.94 -3.54
N TRP A 67 -15.70 4.99 -2.74
CA TRP A 67 -16.13 4.87 -1.35
C TRP A 67 -17.52 4.28 -1.23
N GLU A 68 -18.49 4.81 -1.96
CA GLU A 68 -19.89 4.30 -1.98
C GLU A 68 -19.94 2.85 -2.45
N TYR A 69 -19.13 2.46 -3.44
CA TYR A 69 -19.04 1.09 -3.91
C TYR A 69 -18.55 0.15 -2.82
N ILE A 70 -17.40 0.45 -2.21
CA ILE A 70 -16.79 -0.48 -1.24
C ILE A 70 -17.57 -0.58 0.08
N THR A 71 -18.23 0.50 0.50
CA THR A 71 -19.10 0.51 1.70
C THR A 71 -20.39 -0.28 1.50
N GLY A 72 -20.75 -0.63 0.28
CA GLY A 72 -21.81 -1.59 -0.01
C GLY A 72 -21.48 -3.03 0.41
N PHE A 73 -20.19 -3.36 0.57
CA PHE A 73 -19.74 -4.71 0.93
C PHE A 73 -19.28 -4.86 2.38
N ALA A 74 -18.92 -3.76 3.06
CA ALA A 74 -18.53 -3.77 4.47
C ALA A 74 -18.78 -2.42 5.12
N GLN A 75 -19.04 -2.42 6.41
CA GLN A 75 -18.95 -1.21 7.22
C GLN A 75 -17.48 -0.86 7.46
N PHE A 76 -17.15 0.43 7.47
CA PHE A 76 -15.81 0.92 7.77
C PHE A 76 -15.82 1.66 9.12
N ASN A 77 -14.78 1.46 9.91
CA ASN A 77 -14.55 2.26 11.11
C ASN A 77 -14.02 3.65 10.75
N ARG A 78 -13.83 4.50 11.74
CA ARG A 78 -13.26 5.85 11.58
C ARG A 78 -11.75 5.88 11.84
N PHE A 79 -11.04 4.81 11.49
CA PHE A 79 -9.60 4.75 11.71
C PHE A 79 -8.89 5.86 10.93
N THR A 80 -8.17 6.70 11.66
CA THR A 80 -7.29 7.73 11.09
C THR A 80 -5.86 7.25 11.24
N ASN A 81 -5.15 7.13 10.11
CA ASN A 81 -3.76 6.70 10.14
C ASN A 81 -2.87 7.85 10.65
N SER A 82 -2.40 7.72 11.88
CA SER A 82 -1.52 8.69 12.55
C SER A 82 -0.25 7.98 13.04
N PRO A 83 0.69 7.67 12.13
CA PRO A 83 1.91 6.95 12.50
C PRO A 83 2.79 7.78 13.42
N VAL A 84 3.53 7.08 14.28
CA VAL A 84 4.53 7.67 15.17
C VAL A 84 5.86 7.00 14.91
N ALA A 85 6.91 7.80 14.67
CA ALA A 85 8.27 7.32 14.59
C ALA A 85 8.91 7.33 15.98
N ASN A 86 9.61 6.25 16.33
CA ASN A 86 10.45 6.17 17.51
C ASN A 86 11.92 6.21 17.09
N TYR A 87 12.62 7.26 17.50
CA TYR A 87 14.05 7.41 17.28
C TYR A 87 14.76 7.43 18.64
N HIS A 88 15.38 6.33 19.01
CA HIS A 88 16.11 6.18 20.29
C HIS A 88 15.29 6.60 21.53
N GLY A 89 13.98 6.32 21.55
CA GLY A 89 13.07 6.69 22.63
C GLY A 89 12.40 8.05 22.46
N GLU A 90 12.81 8.88 21.50
CA GLU A 90 12.10 10.10 21.13
C GLU A 90 10.97 9.78 20.14
N LEU A 91 9.75 10.22 20.46
CA LEU A 91 8.57 10.02 19.63
C LEU A 91 8.29 11.24 18.74
N TYR A 92 8.10 11.00 17.45
CA TYR A 92 7.80 12.01 16.45
C TYR A 92 6.54 11.66 15.68
N SER A 93 5.65 12.64 15.48
CA SER A 93 4.45 12.47 14.64
C SER A 93 4.81 12.40 13.16
N LEU A 94 4.07 11.58 12.41
CA LEU A 94 4.13 11.51 10.96
C LEU A 94 2.72 11.73 10.37
N PRO A 95 2.60 12.28 9.14
CA PRO A 95 3.66 12.79 8.25
C PRO A 95 4.42 13.96 8.90
N PHE A 96 5.52 14.41 8.27
CA PHE A 96 6.26 15.57 8.77
C PHE A 96 5.36 16.80 8.80
N ASN A 97 5.00 17.24 9.99
CA ASN A 97 4.04 18.30 10.24
C ASN A 97 4.49 19.19 11.41
N MET A 98 3.68 20.18 11.80
CA MET A 98 4.06 21.11 12.85
C MET A 98 4.32 20.44 14.21
N TYR A 99 3.70 19.28 14.53
CA TYR A 99 4.04 18.51 15.73
C TYR A 99 5.46 17.93 15.62
N THR A 100 5.85 17.43 14.45
CA THR A 100 7.21 16.94 14.19
C THR A 100 8.23 18.06 14.35
N PHE A 101 7.98 19.22 13.73
CA PHE A 101 8.90 20.36 13.75
C PHE A 101 9.00 20.99 15.14
N ASN A 102 7.87 21.11 15.85
CA ASN A 102 7.86 21.59 17.23
C ASN A 102 8.67 20.68 18.14
N LYS A 103 8.43 19.34 18.06
CA LYS A 103 9.19 18.36 18.85
C LYS A 103 10.69 18.40 18.55
N MET A 104 11.07 18.60 17.30
CA MET A 104 12.47 18.57 16.85
C MET A 104 13.23 19.87 17.13
N TRP A 105 12.59 21.01 16.90
CA TRP A 105 13.24 22.34 16.90
C TRP A 105 12.63 23.36 17.87
N GLY A 106 11.52 23.02 18.54
CA GLY A 106 10.81 23.96 19.43
C GLY A 106 10.06 25.06 18.70
N VAL A 107 9.95 25.01 17.37
CA VAL A 107 9.24 26.01 16.56
C VAL A 107 7.73 25.89 16.75
N VAL A 108 7.01 27.03 16.71
CA VAL A 108 5.56 27.08 16.94
C VAL A 108 4.79 27.62 15.73
N THR A 109 5.45 28.28 14.80
CA THR A 109 4.83 28.84 13.60
C THR A 109 5.31 28.14 12.32
N PRO A 110 4.49 28.11 11.26
CA PRO A 110 4.91 27.62 9.94
C PRO A 110 6.13 28.34 9.39
N GLU A 111 6.26 29.62 9.65
CA GLU A 111 7.37 30.47 9.17
C GLU A 111 8.68 30.06 9.83
N GLU A 112 8.69 29.82 11.13
CA GLU A 112 9.85 29.32 11.86
C GLU A 112 10.29 27.93 11.35
N ALA A 113 9.33 27.02 11.11
CA ALA A 113 9.61 25.70 10.58
C ALA A 113 10.19 25.76 9.17
N LYS A 114 9.63 26.59 8.29
CA LYS A 114 10.17 26.83 6.94
C LYS A 114 11.58 27.42 6.98
N ALA A 115 11.85 28.34 7.89
CA ALA A 115 13.16 28.96 8.05
C ALA A 115 14.21 27.90 8.48
N LYS A 116 13.85 27.02 9.44
CA LYS A 116 14.73 25.92 9.85
C LYS A 116 15.02 24.93 8.72
N ILE A 117 14.01 24.55 7.95
CA ILE A 117 14.20 23.70 6.77
C ILE A 117 15.11 24.41 5.74
N ALA A 118 14.88 25.70 5.47
CA ALA A 118 15.65 26.46 4.50
C ALA A 118 17.13 26.60 4.92
N GLU A 119 17.41 26.81 6.21
CA GLU A 119 18.76 26.81 6.77
C GLU A 119 19.50 25.52 6.44
N GLN A 120 18.90 24.38 6.71
CA GLN A 120 19.53 23.06 6.51
C GLN A 120 19.57 22.62 5.04
N ARG A 121 18.63 23.04 4.22
CA ARG A 121 18.63 22.79 2.76
C ARG A 121 19.81 23.47 2.05
N GLY A 122 20.32 24.55 2.59
CA GLY A 122 21.47 25.27 2.02
C GLY A 122 22.74 24.43 1.87
N GLU A 123 22.79 23.24 2.48
CA GLU A 123 23.89 22.28 2.30
C GLU A 123 23.90 21.64 0.89
N ILE A 124 22.74 21.54 0.24
CA ILE A 124 22.61 20.91 -1.08
C ILE A 124 22.65 21.97 -2.17
N LYS A 125 23.66 21.89 -3.03
CA LYS A 125 23.85 22.80 -4.17
C LYS A 125 23.47 22.11 -5.47
N GLY A 126 22.51 22.69 -6.20
CA GLY A 126 22.05 22.14 -7.48
C GLY A 126 20.96 21.08 -7.34
N GLU A 127 20.80 20.25 -8.36
CA GLU A 127 19.85 19.14 -8.34
C GLU A 127 20.38 17.98 -7.49
N PRO A 128 19.53 17.39 -6.61
CA PRO A 128 19.93 16.26 -5.77
C PRO A 128 20.34 15.04 -6.62
N ALA A 129 21.53 14.50 -6.39
CA ALA A 129 22.07 13.37 -7.14
C ALA A 129 21.54 12.01 -6.62
N ASN A 130 21.10 11.94 -5.38
CA ASN A 130 20.68 10.71 -4.71
C ASN A 130 19.56 10.96 -3.70
N LEU A 131 19.08 9.89 -3.06
CA LEU A 131 17.98 9.95 -2.09
C LEU A 131 18.33 10.78 -0.85
N GLU A 132 19.56 10.70 -0.33
CA GLU A 132 20.02 11.52 0.81
C GLU A 132 19.90 13.00 0.50
N GLU A 133 20.50 13.46 -0.58
CA GLU A 133 20.46 14.85 -1.01
C GLU A 133 19.02 15.33 -1.28
N GLN A 134 18.21 14.49 -1.91
CA GLN A 134 16.80 14.77 -2.15
C GLN A 134 16.02 14.93 -0.84
N ALA A 135 16.25 14.06 0.15
CA ALA A 135 15.61 14.14 1.45
C ALA A 135 16.00 15.43 2.18
N ILE A 136 17.31 15.72 2.27
CA ILE A 136 17.81 16.94 2.92
C ILE A 136 17.27 18.18 2.22
N SER A 137 17.17 18.18 0.89
CA SER A 137 16.59 19.29 0.14
C SER A 137 15.09 19.54 0.43
N LEU A 138 14.35 18.49 0.83
CA LEU A 138 12.91 18.58 1.13
C LEU A 138 12.64 18.96 2.59
N VAL A 139 13.34 18.38 3.54
CA VAL A 139 13.00 18.46 4.98
C VAL A 139 14.15 18.88 5.90
N GLY A 140 15.36 19.05 5.38
CA GLY A 140 16.54 19.36 6.17
C GLY A 140 17.24 18.11 6.73
N ARG A 141 18.46 18.33 7.23
CA ARG A 141 19.34 17.25 7.71
C ARG A 141 18.82 16.54 8.94
N ASP A 142 18.29 17.27 9.91
CA ASP A 142 17.84 16.67 11.18
C ASP A 142 16.72 15.67 10.97
N ILE A 143 15.75 16.00 10.11
CA ILE A 143 14.64 15.10 9.77
C ILE A 143 15.16 13.92 8.96
N TYR A 144 16.06 14.16 8.01
CA TYR A 144 16.68 13.08 7.24
C TYR A 144 17.37 12.07 8.16
N GLU A 145 18.29 12.52 9.01
CA GLU A 145 19.09 11.63 9.87
C GLU A 145 18.24 10.86 10.88
N LYS A 146 17.24 11.53 11.52
CA LYS A 146 16.44 10.91 12.57
C LYS A 146 15.29 10.05 12.04
N LEU A 147 14.62 10.47 10.97
CA LEU A 147 13.31 9.91 10.62
C LEU A 147 13.25 9.26 9.23
N ILE A 148 14.23 9.47 8.35
CA ILE A 148 14.22 8.93 6.98
C ILE A 148 15.31 7.89 6.77
N LYS A 149 16.55 8.22 7.09
CA LYS A 149 17.72 7.42 6.79
C LYS A 149 17.60 5.98 7.28
N GLY A 150 17.45 5.79 8.59
CA GLY A 150 17.42 4.45 9.18
C GLY A 150 16.29 3.56 8.66
N TYR A 151 15.09 4.14 8.47
CA TYR A 151 13.96 3.43 7.89
C TYR A 151 14.23 3.04 6.43
N THR A 152 14.75 3.97 5.63
CA THR A 152 15.01 3.75 4.21
C THR A 152 16.11 2.72 3.99
N GLU A 153 17.23 2.85 4.69
CA GLU A 153 18.36 1.91 4.60
C GLU A 153 17.96 0.49 5.05
N LYS A 154 17.17 0.38 6.11
CA LYS A 154 16.61 -0.90 6.55
C LYS A 154 15.72 -1.54 5.46
N GLN A 155 14.88 -0.75 4.80
CA GLN A 155 13.97 -1.26 3.77
C GLN A 155 14.67 -1.67 2.48
N TRP A 156 15.68 -0.92 2.07
CA TRP A 156 16.35 -1.13 0.80
C TRP A 156 17.61 -2.00 0.92
N GLY A 157 18.13 -2.21 2.15
CA GLY A 157 19.41 -2.92 2.38
C GLY A 157 20.61 -2.21 1.77
N ARG A 158 20.49 -0.91 1.48
CA ARG A 158 21.50 -0.08 0.82
C ARG A 158 21.54 1.31 1.43
N ALA A 159 22.70 1.97 1.38
CA ALA A 159 22.83 3.34 1.85
C ALA A 159 22.00 4.32 1.02
N CYS A 160 21.41 5.34 1.66
CA CYS A 160 20.62 6.36 0.97
C CYS A 160 21.36 7.08 -0.16
N LYS A 161 22.69 7.21 -0.06
CA LYS A 161 23.55 7.78 -1.11
C LYS A 161 23.60 6.95 -2.39
N GLU A 162 23.31 5.66 -2.31
CA GLU A 162 23.30 4.74 -3.45
C GLU A 162 21.93 4.61 -4.11
N LEU A 163 20.91 5.22 -3.51
CA LEU A 163 19.53 5.15 -3.97
C LEU A 163 19.16 6.37 -4.82
N PRO A 164 18.39 6.19 -5.90
CA PRO A 164 17.97 7.29 -6.76
C PRO A 164 17.12 8.32 -6.04
N ALA A 165 17.31 9.60 -6.35
CA ALA A 165 16.58 10.73 -5.76
C ALA A 165 15.05 10.62 -5.91
N PHE A 166 14.56 10.04 -7.02
CA PHE A 166 13.11 9.98 -7.32
C PHE A 166 12.31 9.15 -6.30
N ILE A 167 12.94 8.23 -5.56
CA ILE A 167 12.27 7.37 -4.57
C ILE A 167 11.55 8.19 -3.50
N ILE A 168 12.13 9.33 -3.11
CA ILE A 168 11.58 10.19 -2.04
C ILE A 168 11.02 11.53 -2.57
N LYS A 169 10.85 11.68 -3.87
CA LYS A 169 10.43 12.94 -4.50
C LYS A 169 9.10 13.49 -3.96
N ARG A 170 8.23 12.64 -3.44
CA ARG A 170 6.87 13.00 -2.95
C ARG A 170 6.71 12.84 -1.44
N LEU A 171 7.72 13.24 -0.68
CA LEU A 171 7.63 13.20 0.77
C LEU A 171 6.52 14.16 1.27
N PRO A 172 5.53 13.71 2.04
CA PRO A 172 4.49 14.58 2.54
C PRO A 172 5.03 15.49 3.66
N VAL A 173 5.04 16.78 3.40
CA VAL A 173 5.43 17.83 4.37
C VAL A 173 4.26 18.79 4.54
N ARG A 174 3.86 19.06 5.77
CA ARG A 174 2.73 19.93 6.10
C ARG A 174 3.11 20.95 7.15
N PHE A 175 2.70 22.18 6.93
CA PHE A 175 2.88 23.28 7.90
C PHE A 175 1.59 23.54 8.70
N THR A 176 0.93 22.45 9.12
CA THR A 176 -0.27 22.42 9.95
C THR A 176 -0.10 21.41 11.08
N PHE A 177 -0.87 21.56 12.16
CA PHE A 177 -0.94 20.59 13.27
C PHE A 177 -1.97 19.51 12.93
N ASP A 178 -1.64 18.65 11.94
CA ASP A 178 -2.49 17.56 11.49
C ASP A 178 -1.68 16.26 11.36
N ASN A 179 -2.02 15.28 12.18
CA ASN A 179 -1.36 13.96 12.21
C ASN A 179 -1.99 12.94 11.26
N ASN A 180 -3.06 13.30 10.53
CA ASN A 180 -3.62 12.38 9.56
C ASN A 180 -2.62 12.16 8.42
N TYR A 181 -2.14 10.92 8.27
CA TYR A 181 -1.14 10.59 7.24
C TYR A 181 -1.67 10.81 5.82
N PHE A 182 -2.93 10.48 5.59
CA PHE A 182 -3.56 10.62 4.28
C PHE A 182 -4.27 11.98 4.12
N ASN A 183 -4.25 12.51 2.90
CA ASN A 183 -5.07 13.67 2.49
C ASN A 183 -6.43 13.23 1.90
N ALA A 184 -6.82 11.99 2.11
CA ALA A 184 -8.03 11.44 1.56
C ALA A 184 -9.28 11.88 2.36
N LEU A 185 -10.36 12.19 1.65
CA LEU A 185 -11.64 12.53 2.26
C LEU A 185 -12.28 11.34 3.00
N TYR A 186 -12.03 10.14 2.48
CA TYR A 186 -12.56 8.89 3.03
C TYR A 186 -11.40 7.99 3.43
N GLN A 187 -11.43 7.46 4.63
CA GLN A 187 -10.47 6.48 5.10
C GLN A 187 -11.08 5.61 6.20
N GLY A 188 -10.52 4.42 6.39
CA GLY A 188 -10.95 3.50 7.43
C GLY A 188 -10.44 2.09 7.19
N ILE A 189 -10.80 1.21 8.12
CA ILE A 189 -10.54 -0.23 8.03
C ILE A 189 -11.89 -0.93 8.08
N PRO A 190 -12.16 -1.94 7.23
CA PRO A 190 -13.42 -2.65 7.24
C PRO A 190 -13.62 -3.37 8.58
N VAL A 191 -14.80 -3.20 9.16
CA VAL A 191 -15.21 -3.89 10.38
C VAL A 191 -15.29 -5.40 10.07
N GLY A 192 -14.61 -6.21 10.87
CA GLY A 192 -14.46 -7.64 10.63
C GLY A 192 -13.26 -8.03 9.74
N GLY A 193 -12.50 -7.05 9.24
CA GLY A 193 -11.29 -7.25 8.44
C GLY A 193 -11.55 -7.34 6.94
N TYR A 194 -10.46 -7.25 6.17
CA TYR A 194 -10.54 -7.27 4.70
C TYR A 194 -10.95 -8.63 4.12
N THR A 195 -10.65 -9.73 4.81
CA THR A 195 -11.05 -11.06 4.32
C THR A 195 -12.57 -11.13 4.19
N LYS A 196 -13.30 -10.60 5.21
CA LYS A 196 -14.78 -10.57 5.17
C LYS A 196 -15.32 -9.68 4.05
N LEU A 197 -14.68 -8.57 3.77
CA LEU A 197 -15.03 -7.71 2.63
C LEU A 197 -14.86 -8.45 1.30
N VAL A 198 -13.75 -9.18 1.14
CA VAL A 198 -13.50 -9.97 -0.09
C VAL A 198 -14.45 -11.16 -0.21
N GLU A 199 -14.81 -11.82 0.91
CA GLU A 199 -15.87 -12.84 0.91
C GLU A 199 -17.19 -12.27 0.35
N ASN A 200 -17.59 -11.10 0.82
CA ASN A 200 -18.83 -10.46 0.35
C ASN A 200 -18.76 -10.05 -1.14
N LEU A 201 -17.58 -9.65 -1.64
CA LEU A 201 -17.37 -9.39 -3.07
C LEU A 201 -17.47 -10.67 -3.91
N LEU A 202 -17.03 -11.81 -3.38
CA LEU A 202 -17.03 -13.09 -4.07
C LEU A 202 -18.29 -13.91 -3.83
N ASP A 203 -19.30 -13.35 -3.17
CA ASP A 203 -20.57 -14.04 -2.96
C ASP A 203 -21.22 -14.43 -4.31
N GLY A 204 -21.60 -15.70 -4.42
CA GLY A 204 -22.15 -16.28 -5.65
C GLY A 204 -21.12 -16.55 -6.77
N VAL A 205 -19.81 -16.37 -6.53
CA VAL A 205 -18.73 -16.67 -7.47
C VAL A 205 -18.02 -17.97 -7.07
N GLU A 206 -17.76 -18.86 -8.03
CA GLU A 206 -16.95 -20.06 -7.78
C GLU A 206 -15.49 -19.69 -7.56
N VAL A 207 -14.90 -20.17 -6.44
CA VAL A 207 -13.51 -19.94 -6.07
C VAL A 207 -12.82 -21.28 -5.81
N ARG A 208 -11.67 -21.49 -6.45
CA ARG A 208 -10.80 -22.64 -6.21
C ARG A 208 -9.50 -22.18 -5.58
N LEU A 209 -9.32 -22.52 -4.31
CA LEU A 209 -8.08 -22.27 -3.57
C LEU A 209 -7.03 -23.35 -3.85
N ASN A 210 -5.79 -23.11 -3.40
CA ASN A 210 -4.66 -24.06 -3.62
C ASN A 210 -4.49 -24.43 -5.09
N THR A 211 -4.79 -23.53 -6.00
CA THR A 211 -4.74 -23.75 -7.44
C THR A 211 -3.79 -22.76 -8.08
N ASP A 212 -2.59 -23.18 -8.40
CA ASP A 212 -1.63 -22.34 -9.13
C ASP A 212 -1.94 -22.37 -10.62
N TYR A 213 -2.26 -21.20 -11.16
CA TYR A 213 -2.60 -21.06 -12.58
C TYR A 213 -1.43 -21.40 -13.50
N LEU A 214 -0.20 -21.01 -13.15
CA LEU A 214 0.95 -21.22 -14.04
C LEU A 214 1.33 -22.70 -14.12
N GLU A 215 1.13 -23.48 -13.06
CA GLU A 215 1.33 -24.92 -13.04
C GLU A 215 0.24 -25.67 -13.82
N ASN A 216 -0.99 -25.12 -13.86
CA ASN A 216 -2.16 -25.75 -14.49
C ASN A 216 -2.67 -24.95 -15.70
N LYS A 217 -1.79 -24.16 -16.33
CA LYS A 217 -2.18 -23.14 -17.34
C LYS A 217 -2.97 -23.74 -18.50
N ALA A 218 -2.52 -24.83 -19.08
CA ALA A 218 -3.17 -25.44 -20.26
C ALA A 218 -4.59 -25.93 -19.96
N GLU A 219 -4.81 -26.54 -18.79
CA GLU A 219 -6.09 -27.02 -18.35
C GLU A 219 -7.04 -25.86 -18.06
N LEU A 220 -6.55 -24.85 -17.33
CA LEU A 220 -7.34 -23.68 -16.92
C LEU A 220 -7.69 -22.78 -18.10
N ASP A 221 -6.78 -22.60 -19.07
CA ASP A 221 -7.08 -21.85 -20.31
C ASP A 221 -8.18 -22.54 -21.14
N ALA A 222 -8.24 -23.87 -21.13
CA ALA A 222 -9.23 -24.62 -21.90
C ALA A 222 -10.67 -24.47 -21.38
N ILE A 223 -10.87 -24.13 -20.10
CA ILE A 223 -12.18 -24.05 -19.45
C ILE A 223 -12.77 -22.62 -19.40
N ALA A 224 -12.09 -21.62 -19.91
CA ALA A 224 -12.58 -20.25 -19.95
C ALA A 224 -12.35 -19.58 -21.31
N ASP A 225 -13.19 -18.59 -21.65
CA ASP A 225 -13.02 -17.81 -22.87
C ASP A 225 -11.96 -16.71 -22.75
N LYS A 226 -11.84 -16.12 -21.55
CA LYS A 226 -10.87 -15.05 -21.27
C LYS A 226 -10.25 -15.23 -19.90
N VAL A 227 -8.96 -14.91 -19.80
CA VAL A 227 -8.19 -14.94 -18.56
C VAL A 227 -7.90 -13.52 -18.09
N ILE A 228 -8.20 -13.24 -16.82
CA ILE A 228 -7.83 -12.01 -16.11
C ILE A 228 -6.73 -12.38 -15.12
N TYR A 229 -5.50 -12.09 -15.49
CA TYR A 229 -4.34 -12.45 -14.69
C TYR A 229 -3.91 -11.30 -13.77
N THR A 230 -3.92 -11.53 -12.45
CA THR A 230 -3.52 -10.54 -11.44
C THR A 230 -2.21 -10.89 -10.72
N GLY A 231 -1.50 -11.89 -11.21
CA GLY A 231 -0.19 -12.31 -10.68
C GLY A 231 0.98 -11.49 -11.21
N GLN A 232 2.18 -11.98 -10.99
CA GLN A 232 3.42 -11.35 -11.47
C GLN A 232 3.51 -11.46 -13.00
N ILE A 233 3.67 -10.31 -13.66
CA ILE A 233 3.67 -10.26 -15.13
C ILE A 233 4.89 -10.95 -15.74
N ASP A 234 6.04 -10.87 -15.12
CA ASP A 234 7.26 -11.55 -15.52
C ASP A 234 7.13 -13.08 -15.41
N ALA A 235 6.49 -13.57 -14.36
CA ALA A 235 6.19 -15.00 -14.20
C ALA A 235 5.20 -15.49 -15.27
N TYR A 236 4.19 -14.68 -15.64
CA TYR A 236 3.25 -15.01 -16.71
C TYR A 236 3.96 -15.28 -18.04
N PHE A 237 5.00 -14.52 -18.35
CA PHE A 237 5.85 -14.68 -19.54
C PHE A 237 7.08 -15.58 -19.29
N ASN A 238 7.05 -16.40 -18.23
CA ASN A 238 8.15 -17.32 -17.87
C ASN A 238 9.52 -16.61 -17.82
N TYR A 239 9.52 -15.38 -17.30
CA TYR A 239 10.74 -14.56 -17.15
C TYR A 239 11.55 -14.36 -18.45
N SER A 240 10.90 -14.46 -19.61
CA SER A 240 11.55 -14.39 -20.94
C SER A 240 12.28 -13.06 -21.20
N LEU A 241 11.89 -12.00 -20.50
CA LEU A 241 12.52 -10.67 -20.56
C LEU A 241 13.31 -10.34 -19.26
N GLY A 242 13.57 -11.34 -18.42
CA GLY A 242 14.21 -11.19 -17.12
C GLY A 242 13.21 -11.00 -15.96
N HIS A 243 13.75 -10.94 -14.75
CA HIS A 243 12.97 -10.75 -13.53
C HIS A 243 12.75 -9.26 -13.25
N LEU A 244 11.54 -8.90 -12.84
CA LEU A 244 11.26 -7.58 -12.29
C LEU A 244 11.74 -7.53 -10.84
N GLU A 245 12.42 -6.44 -10.49
CA GLU A 245 12.84 -6.21 -9.11
C GLU A 245 11.62 -5.88 -8.23
N TYR A 246 11.59 -6.48 -7.04
CA TYR A 246 10.58 -6.21 -6.03
C TYR A 246 11.18 -6.15 -4.64
N ARG A 247 10.40 -5.66 -3.71
CA ARG A 247 10.77 -5.50 -2.32
C ARG A 247 9.78 -6.25 -1.43
N SER A 248 10.28 -7.08 -0.52
CA SER A 248 9.45 -7.78 0.46
C SER A 248 9.39 -7.02 1.77
N VAL A 249 8.21 -6.99 2.40
CA VAL A 249 8.02 -6.55 3.77
C VAL A 249 7.91 -7.78 4.67
N ARG A 250 8.67 -7.79 5.76
CA ARG A 250 8.66 -8.86 6.77
C ARG A 250 8.25 -8.31 8.12
#